data_b5d7707d3774e4bf941a63a1739b85b0
#
_entry.id   b5d7707d3774e4bf941a63a1739b85b0
#
_cell.length_a   1.000
_cell.length_b   1.000
_cell.length_c   1.000
_cell.angle_alpha   90.00
_cell.angle_beta   90.00
_cell.angle_gamma   90.00
#
_symmetry.space_group_name_H-M   'P 1'
#
loop_
_entity.id
_entity.type
_entity.pdbx_description
1 polymer ?
#
loop_
_entity_poly.entity_id
_entity_poly.type
_entity_poly.pdbx_seq_one_letter_code
_entity_poly.pdbx_strand_id
1 'polypeptide(L)'
;MKPRFTLWAPNYIGYSAGVRALYILGEHLVSLGYEVDGINYQTVPYKAPPPVGSRINWINTDQIQKSVMICPEVLDLKTNLPIMRWCLNVPGKLGGPLCYGENEIVFYYNDEIAESARAASLDSVAHELTIGVLDPLKDAGKPKLFDAFYEGKGESDSSHGLDAIRITRTWPPTKPELIWILDRVENFYSYDNYSALNLEAHMCGAHVYIRESCEWKEFTPDRPERHLYNPERDRAAVARAVAIIEAALT
;
A
#
# COMPACT_ATOMS: atom_id res chain seq x y z
N MET A 1 -11.08 27.04 -8.70
CA MET A 1 -12.04 26.04 -8.13
C MET A 1 -11.20 24.87 -7.66
N LYS A 2 -11.44 24.34 -6.45
CA LYS A 2 -10.71 23.14 -5.98
C LYS A 2 -10.99 21.96 -6.91
N PRO A 3 -9.99 21.12 -7.25
CA PRO A 3 -10.22 19.90 -8.02
C PRO A 3 -11.10 18.92 -7.24
N ARG A 4 -11.91 18.15 -7.95
CA ARG A 4 -12.58 16.95 -7.46
C ARG A 4 -11.69 15.75 -7.70
N PHE A 5 -11.75 14.74 -6.85
CA PHE A 5 -11.00 13.51 -6.99
C PHE A 5 -11.92 12.30 -7.18
N THR A 6 -11.50 11.35 -7.99
CA THR A 6 -12.16 10.05 -8.12
C THR A 6 -11.15 8.95 -7.82
N LEU A 7 -11.33 8.30 -6.67
CA LEU A 7 -10.46 7.23 -6.18
C LEU A 7 -10.89 5.88 -6.79
N TRP A 8 -10.02 5.27 -7.57
CA TRP A 8 -10.17 3.90 -8.05
C TRP A 8 -9.49 2.95 -7.08
N ALA A 9 -10.26 2.19 -6.35
CA ALA A 9 -9.76 1.26 -5.35
C ALA A 9 -10.40 -0.13 -5.50
N PRO A 10 -9.70 -1.21 -5.09
CA PRO A 10 -10.33 -2.53 -4.96
C PRO A 10 -11.28 -2.54 -3.76
N ASN A 11 -12.01 -3.64 -3.59
CA ASN A 11 -12.77 -3.87 -2.36
C ASN A 11 -11.87 -3.70 -1.13
N TYR A 12 -12.41 -3.09 -0.07
CA TYR A 12 -11.62 -2.90 1.15
C TYR A 12 -11.17 -4.24 1.74
N ILE A 13 -9.88 -4.35 1.97
CA ILE A 13 -9.24 -5.51 2.57
C ILE A 13 -8.33 -5.03 3.70
N GLY A 14 -8.75 -5.20 4.95
CA GLY A 14 -8.08 -4.64 6.12
C GLY A 14 -6.66 -5.16 6.37
N TYR A 15 -6.31 -6.35 5.88
CA TYR A 15 -4.95 -6.89 5.97
C TYR A 15 -4.02 -6.46 4.82
N SER A 16 -4.55 -5.82 3.76
CA SER A 16 -3.73 -5.31 2.66
C SER A 16 -3.31 -3.87 2.91
N ALA A 17 -2.03 -3.64 3.15
CA ALA A 17 -1.48 -2.31 3.38
C ALA A 17 -1.72 -1.36 2.19
N GLY A 18 -1.52 -1.83 0.94
CA GLY A 18 -1.77 -1.03 -0.26
C GLY A 18 -3.25 -0.65 -0.41
N VAL A 19 -4.18 -1.57 -0.10
CA VAL A 19 -5.61 -1.23 -0.12
C VAL A 19 -5.93 -0.21 0.96
N ARG A 20 -5.46 -0.40 2.20
CA ARG A 20 -5.64 0.57 3.28
C ARG A 20 -5.11 1.95 2.91
N ALA A 21 -3.93 2.01 2.27
CA ALA A 21 -3.33 3.27 1.83
C ALA A 21 -4.26 4.08 0.93
N LEU A 22 -4.88 3.45 -0.07
CA LEU A 22 -5.83 4.11 -0.98
C LEU A 22 -7.02 4.71 -0.22
N TYR A 23 -7.63 3.95 0.69
CA TYR A 23 -8.76 4.44 1.48
C TYR A 23 -8.36 5.57 2.44
N ILE A 24 -7.20 5.46 3.10
CA ILE A 24 -6.68 6.51 3.98
C ILE A 24 -6.38 7.79 3.18
N LEU A 25 -5.81 7.69 1.98
CA LEU A 25 -5.60 8.82 1.08
C LEU A 25 -6.93 9.55 0.79
N GLY A 26 -7.97 8.80 0.41
CA GLY A 26 -9.29 9.37 0.16
C GLY A 26 -9.86 10.11 1.39
N GLU A 27 -9.74 9.53 2.58
CA GLU A 27 -10.20 10.16 3.83
C GLU A 27 -9.42 11.43 4.17
N HIS A 28 -8.10 11.48 3.91
CA HIS A 28 -7.30 12.69 4.08
C HIS A 28 -7.73 13.79 3.09
N LEU A 29 -8.00 13.45 1.82
CA LEU A 29 -8.52 14.41 0.85
C LEU A 29 -9.86 15.00 1.29
N VAL A 30 -10.79 14.17 1.76
CA VAL A 30 -12.07 14.66 2.35
C VAL A 30 -11.80 15.57 3.55
N SER A 31 -10.85 15.23 4.43
CA SER A 31 -10.50 16.05 5.60
C SER A 31 -9.88 17.41 5.23
N LEU A 32 -9.25 17.50 4.05
CA LEU A 32 -8.73 18.74 3.47
C LEU A 32 -9.80 19.56 2.75
N GLY A 33 -11.04 19.07 2.70
CA GLY A 33 -12.18 19.76 2.11
C GLY A 33 -12.27 19.62 0.59
N TYR A 34 -11.76 18.51 0.03
CA TYR A 34 -11.97 18.12 -1.35
C TYR A 34 -13.18 17.19 -1.47
N GLU A 35 -13.87 17.26 -2.61
CA GLU A 35 -14.88 16.28 -2.97
C GLU A 35 -14.18 15.01 -3.49
N VAL A 36 -14.52 13.86 -2.90
CA VAL A 36 -13.92 12.58 -3.25
C VAL A 36 -15.01 11.56 -3.54
N ASP A 37 -15.06 11.11 -4.78
CA ASP A 37 -15.85 9.95 -5.18
C ASP A 37 -14.97 8.69 -5.16
N GLY A 38 -15.55 7.54 -4.85
CA GLY A 38 -14.89 6.24 -4.89
C GLY A 38 -15.50 5.34 -5.96
N ILE A 39 -14.67 4.64 -6.70
CA ILE A 39 -15.08 3.59 -7.64
C ILE A 39 -14.38 2.30 -7.26
N ASN A 40 -15.18 1.26 -7.08
CA ASN A 40 -14.63 -0.07 -6.94
C ASN A 40 -14.45 -0.71 -8.32
N TYR A 41 -13.20 -0.98 -8.69
CA TYR A 41 -12.90 -1.57 -10.01
C TYR A 41 -12.92 -3.11 -10.02
N GLN A 42 -13.06 -3.75 -8.87
CA GLN A 42 -13.20 -5.21 -8.80
C GLN A 42 -14.66 -5.61 -9.01
N THR A 43 -14.91 -6.28 -10.11
CA THR A 43 -16.25 -6.79 -10.48
C THR A 43 -16.64 -8.09 -9.76
N VAL A 44 -15.90 -8.48 -8.71
CA VAL A 44 -16.21 -9.71 -7.95
C VAL A 44 -17.50 -9.50 -7.16
N PRO A 45 -18.38 -10.51 -7.07
CA PRO A 45 -19.69 -10.37 -6.42
C PRO A 45 -19.62 -10.01 -4.92
N TYR A 46 -18.46 -10.02 -4.32
CA TYR A 46 -18.25 -9.65 -2.93
C TYR A 46 -17.85 -8.16 -2.84
N LYS A 47 -18.84 -7.29 -2.72
CA LYS A 47 -18.61 -5.91 -2.32
C LYS A 47 -18.34 -5.91 -0.81
N ALA A 48 -17.08 -5.98 -0.40
CA ALA A 48 -16.75 -5.64 0.97
C ALA A 48 -17.15 -4.17 1.19
N PRO A 49 -17.95 -3.86 2.21
CA PRO A 49 -18.31 -2.49 2.49
C PRO A 49 -17.04 -1.68 2.79
N PRO A 50 -17.04 -0.38 2.47
CA PRO A 50 -15.97 0.50 2.93
C PRO A 50 -15.87 0.45 4.45
N PRO A 51 -14.74 0.85 5.05
CA PRO A 51 -14.63 0.94 6.50
C PRO A 51 -15.78 1.74 7.11
N VAL A 52 -16.24 1.33 8.27
CA VAL A 52 -17.28 2.06 9.01
C VAL A 52 -16.83 3.50 9.25
N GLY A 53 -17.65 4.47 8.87
CA GLY A 53 -17.33 5.89 8.99
C GLY A 53 -16.57 6.49 7.80
N SER A 54 -16.37 5.74 6.71
CA SER A 54 -15.82 6.32 5.47
C SER A 54 -16.71 7.45 4.96
N ARG A 55 -16.07 8.56 4.61
CA ARG A 55 -16.70 9.78 4.07
C ARG A 55 -16.58 9.86 2.54
N ILE A 56 -15.93 8.90 1.91
CA ILE A 56 -15.81 8.78 0.46
C ILE A 56 -17.19 8.43 -0.11
N ASN A 57 -17.62 9.18 -1.11
CA ASN A 57 -18.90 8.95 -1.80
C ASN A 57 -18.73 7.86 -2.87
N TRP A 58 -19.18 6.63 -2.63
CA TRP A 58 -19.02 5.51 -3.57
C TRP A 58 -20.06 5.57 -4.67
N ILE A 59 -19.60 5.68 -5.92
CA ILE A 59 -20.41 5.85 -7.12
C ILE A 59 -20.17 4.74 -8.16
N ASN A 60 -21.02 4.67 -9.18
CA ASN A 60 -20.79 3.86 -10.37
C ASN A 60 -20.01 4.64 -11.44
N THR A 61 -19.41 3.94 -12.39
CA THR A 61 -18.58 4.53 -13.44
C THR A 61 -19.32 5.50 -14.35
N ASP A 62 -20.62 5.34 -14.54
CA ASP A 62 -21.51 6.25 -15.31
C ASP A 62 -21.78 7.58 -14.62
N GLN A 63 -21.45 7.70 -13.33
CA GLN A 63 -21.62 8.89 -12.51
C GLN A 63 -20.35 9.74 -12.40
N ILE A 64 -19.24 9.33 -13.06
CA ILE A 64 -17.97 10.07 -13.00
C ILE A 64 -18.15 11.48 -13.55
N GLN A 65 -17.74 12.46 -12.77
CA GLN A 65 -17.64 13.85 -13.18
C GLN A 65 -16.21 14.22 -13.55
N LYS A 66 -16.01 15.44 -14.10
CA LYS A 66 -14.66 15.97 -14.36
C LYS A 66 -13.88 16.03 -13.04
N SER A 67 -12.86 15.22 -12.90
CA SER A 67 -12.07 15.05 -11.66
C SER A 67 -10.67 14.56 -11.99
N VAL A 68 -9.78 14.60 -11.01
CA VAL A 68 -8.49 13.90 -11.05
C VAL A 68 -8.72 12.45 -10.64
N MET A 69 -8.32 11.51 -11.49
CA MET A 69 -8.42 10.08 -11.21
C MET A 69 -7.26 9.66 -10.31
N ILE A 70 -7.52 9.04 -9.17
CA ILE A 70 -6.48 8.43 -8.33
C ILE A 70 -6.44 6.94 -8.63
N CYS A 71 -5.33 6.45 -9.16
CA CYS A 71 -5.17 5.06 -9.59
C CYS A 71 -3.90 4.44 -9.01
N PRO A 72 -3.97 3.19 -8.46
CA PRO A 72 -2.76 2.44 -8.14
C PRO A 72 -2.03 1.99 -9.41
N GLU A 73 -0.78 1.57 -9.26
CA GLU A 73 0.08 1.09 -10.35
C GLU A 73 -0.49 -0.12 -11.13
N VAL A 74 -1.32 -0.91 -10.48
CA VAL A 74 -1.89 -2.14 -11.05
C VAL A 74 -3.07 -1.91 -12.00
N LEU A 75 -3.62 -0.69 -12.05
CA LEU A 75 -4.83 -0.39 -12.82
C LEU A 75 -4.47 0.32 -14.13
N ASP A 76 -4.75 -0.31 -15.27
CA ASP A 76 -4.68 0.32 -16.59
C ASP A 76 -6.00 1.07 -16.88
N LEU A 77 -6.05 2.36 -16.54
CA LEU A 77 -7.21 3.20 -16.76
C LEU A 77 -7.04 4.02 -18.05
N LYS A 78 -7.94 3.81 -19.01
CA LYS A 78 -7.98 4.59 -20.27
C LYS A 78 -8.94 5.75 -20.11
N THR A 79 -8.41 6.96 -19.99
CA THR A 79 -9.18 8.20 -19.85
C THR A 79 -8.36 9.40 -20.33
N ASN A 80 -9.05 10.47 -20.75
CA ASN A 80 -8.43 11.77 -21.04
C ASN A 80 -8.40 12.70 -19.82
N LEU A 81 -8.92 12.24 -18.68
CA LEU A 81 -8.87 13.00 -17.44
C LEU A 81 -7.48 12.90 -16.80
N PRO A 82 -7.04 13.90 -16.04
CA PRO A 82 -5.77 13.82 -15.31
C PRO A 82 -5.76 12.64 -14.34
N ILE A 83 -4.63 11.94 -14.26
CA ILE A 83 -4.44 10.79 -13.37
C ILE A 83 -3.35 11.12 -12.35
N MET A 84 -3.66 10.95 -11.08
CA MET A 84 -2.71 10.76 -10.01
C MET A 84 -2.38 9.27 -9.93
N ARG A 85 -1.25 8.86 -10.50
CA ARG A 85 -0.76 7.48 -10.44
C ARG A 85 0.01 7.28 -9.14
N TRP A 86 -0.46 6.40 -8.26
CA TRP A 86 0.23 6.13 -7.01
C TRP A 86 0.80 4.71 -6.98
N CYS A 87 2.12 4.62 -7.11
CA CYS A 87 2.86 3.36 -7.08
C CYS A 87 3.03 2.90 -5.63
N LEU A 88 2.22 1.93 -5.23
CA LEU A 88 2.26 1.24 -3.94
C LEU A 88 3.14 -0.02 -4.01
N ASN A 89 3.56 -0.39 -5.21
CA ASN A 89 4.49 -1.46 -5.53
C ASN A 89 5.26 -1.11 -6.81
N VAL A 90 6.26 -1.92 -7.15
CA VAL A 90 7.01 -1.79 -8.40
C VAL A 90 6.03 -1.89 -9.59
N PRO A 91 6.02 -0.90 -10.51
CA PRO A 91 5.19 -0.93 -11.71
C PRO A 91 5.35 -2.23 -12.49
N GLY A 92 4.23 -2.84 -12.87
CA GLY A 92 4.18 -4.10 -13.61
C GLY A 92 4.38 -5.38 -12.77
N LYS A 93 4.92 -5.33 -11.55
CA LYS A 93 5.15 -6.53 -10.72
C LYS A 93 3.88 -7.32 -10.41
N LEU A 94 2.77 -6.63 -10.24
CA LEU A 94 1.45 -7.23 -9.95
C LEU A 94 0.47 -7.06 -11.12
N GLY A 95 0.98 -6.83 -12.33
CA GLY A 95 0.21 -6.42 -13.48
C GLY A 95 0.10 -4.89 -13.58
N GLY A 96 -0.76 -4.41 -14.51
CA GLY A 96 -0.88 -2.99 -14.83
C GLY A 96 0.14 -2.50 -15.86
N PRO A 97 0.10 -1.20 -16.21
CA PRO A 97 0.99 -0.63 -17.21
C PRO A 97 2.43 -0.52 -16.71
N LEU A 98 3.40 -0.72 -17.62
CA LEU A 98 4.83 -0.53 -17.35
C LEU A 98 5.30 0.92 -17.60
N CYS A 99 4.49 1.69 -18.36
CA CYS A 99 4.76 3.10 -18.66
C CYS A 99 3.47 3.88 -18.52
N TYR A 100 3.58 5.11 -18.05
CA TYR A 100 2.46 6.00 -17.77
C TYR A 100 2.36 7.10 -18.84
N GLY A 101 1.16 7.63 -19.05
CA GLY A 101 0.88 8.60 -20.09
C GLY A 101 1.15 10.06 -19.70
N GLU A 102 1.03 10.97 -20.67
CA GLU A 102 1.25 12.43 -20.49
C GLU A 102 0.28 13.07 -19.50
N ASN A 103 -0.91 12.49 -19.32
CA ASN A 103 -1.91 12.97 -18.36
C ASN A 103 -1.76 12.38 -16.96
N GLU A 104 -0.65 11.68 -16.68
CA GLU A 104 -0.40 11.01 -15.40
C GLU A 104 0.69 11.72 -14.59
N ILE A 105 0.35 12.13 -13.37
CA ILE A 105 1.29 12.63 -12.37
C ILE A 105 1.62 11.47 -11.45
N VAL A 106 2.90 11.05 -11.45
CA VAL A 106 3.34 9.83 -10.78
C VAL A 106 3.80 10.12 -9.36
N PHE A 107 3.29 9.32 -8.43
CA PHE A 107 3.72 9.30 -7.03
C PHE A 107 4.21 7.91 -6.64
N TYR A 108 5.16 7.82 -5.71
CA TYR A 108 5.64 6.57 -5.14
C TYR A 108 5.51 6.57 -3.61
N TYR A 109 5.31 5.38 -3.06
CA TYR A 109 5.03 5.20 -1.63
C TYR A 109 6.29 5.25 -0.77
N ASN A 110 7.40 4.63 -1.22
CA ASN A 110 8.67 4.55 -0.49
C ASN A 110 9.88 4.56 -1.42
N ASP A 111 11.06 4.73 -0.84
CA ASP A 111 12.31 4.86 -1.60
C ASP A 111 12.67 3.61 -2.42
N GLU A 112 12.24 2.42 -1.98
CA GLU A 112 12.50 1.14 -2.68
C GLU A 112 11.86 1.07 -4.07
N ILE A 113 10.73 1.77 -4.27
CA ILE A 113 10.03 1.79 -5.57
C ILE A 113 10.24 3.10 -6.34
N ALA A 114 10.97 4.07 -5.76
CA ALA A 114 11.15 5.40 -6.33
C ALA A 114 11.79 5.37 -7.73
N GLU A 115 12.85 4.58 -7.92
CA GLU A 115 13.54 4.45 -9.20
C GLU A 115 12.64 3.83 -10.27
N SER A 116 11.95 2.74 -9.93
CA SER A 116 11.01 2.07 -10.83
C SER A 116 9.82 2.97 -11.20
N ALA A 117 9.32 3.76 -10.25
CA ALA A 117 8.25 4.72 -10.51
C ALA A 117 8.69 5.84 -11.46
N ARG A 118 9.91 6.37 -11.30
CA ARG A 118 10.50 7.35 -12.23
C ARG A 118 10.72 6.76 -13.61
N ALA A 119 11.23 5.53 -13.70
CA ALA A 119 11.43 4.85 -14.98
C ALA A 119 10.12 4.59 -15.73
N ALA A 120 9.01 4.39 -15.00
CA ALA A 120 7.70 4.22 -15.59
C ALA A 120 7.02 5.55 -15.99
N SER A 121 7.44 6.68 -15.42
CA SER A 121 6.93 8.00 -15.75
C SER A 121 7.50 8.49 -17.09
N LEU A 122 6.66 9.10 -17.92
CA LEU A 122 7.04 9.57 -19.27
C LEU A 122 8.18 10.61 -19.23
N ASP A 123 8.14 11.52 -18.24
CA ASP A 123 9.13 12.58 -18.06
C ASP A 123 10.24 12.21 -17.06
N SER A 124 10.25 10.96 -16.60
CA SER A 124 11.16 10.47 -15.56
C SER A 124 11.03 11.20 -14.21
N VAL A 125 9.90 11.86 -13.98
CA VAL A 125 9.57 12.54 -12.73
C VAL A 125 8.56 11.71 -11.94
N ALA A 126 8.85 11.47 -10.67
CA ALA A 126 7.90 10.90 -9.71
C ALA A 126 8.10 11.55 -8.35
N HIS A 127 7.00 11.78 -7.65
CA HIS A 127 6.95 12.48 -6.39
C HIS A 127 6.71 11.52 -5.22
N GLU A 128 7.28 11.82 -4.07
CA GLU A 128 7.03 11.01 -2.88
C GLU A 128 5.66 11.31 -2.29
N LEU A 129 4.89 10.25 -2.00
CA LEU A 129 3.70 10.30 -1.17
C LEU A 129 3.66 9.08 -0.24
N THR A 130 4.27 9.22 0.94
CA THR A 130 4.21 8.22 2.00
C THR A 130 3.16 8.62 3.03
N ILE A 131 2.19 7.76 3.27
CA ILE A 131 1.23 7.87 4.37
C ILE A 131 1.27 6.60 5.21
N GLY A 132 1.11 6.75 6.52
CA GLY A 132 1.16 5.62 7.43
C GLY A 132 -0.08 4.74 7.33
N VAL A 133 0.13 3.44 7.28
CA VAL A 133 -0.95 2.43 7.18
C VAL A 133 -0.86 1.38 8.28
N LEU A 134 0.21 1.40 9.07
CA LEU A 134 0.44 0.44 10.13
C LEU A 134 0.13 1.06 11.49
N ASP A 135 -0.51 0.27 12.34
CA ASP A 135 -0.63 0.63 13.75
C ASP A 135 0.74 0.56 14.43
N PRO A 136 1.03 1.41 15.40
CA PRO A 136 2.26 1.33 16.17
C PRO A 136 2.25 0.05 17.00
N LEU A 137 3.08 -0.90 16.61
CA LEU A 137 3.33 -2.13 17.35
C LEU A 137 4.59 -1.95 18.18
N LYS A 138 4.68 -2.70 19.28
CA LYS A 138 5.86 -2.77 20.13
C LYS A 138 6.11 -4.20 20.49
N ASP A 139 7.38 -4.58 20.60
CA ASP A 139 7.76 -5.85 21.20
C ASP A 139 7.14 -5.93 22.61
N ALA A 140 6.27 -6.91 22.79
CA ALA A 140 5.58 -7.15 24.06
C ALA A 140 6.50 -7.85 25.10
N GLY A 141 7.76 -8.11 24.77
CA GLY A 141 8.72 -8.85 25.63
C GLY A 141 8.28 -10.29 25.89
N LYS A 142 7.52 -10.89 24.98
CA LYS A 142 7.08 -12.27 25.13
C LYS A 142 8.21 -13.24 24.78
N PRO A 143 8.26 -14.42 25.43
CA PRO A 143 9.20 -15.45 25.04
C PRO A 143 9.05 -15.81 23.57
N LYS A 144 10.14 -15.83 22.83
CA LYS A 144 10.19 -16.31 21.45
C LYS A 144 10.15 -17.83 21.47
N LEU A 145 9.23 -18.43 20.71
CA LEU A 145 8.89 -19.85 20.85
C LEU A 145 9.06 -20.65 19.55
N PHE A 146 9.02 -19.99 18.40
CA PHE A 146 9.05 -20.64 17.10
C PHE A 146 9.47 -19.67 16.00
N ASP A 147 9.83 -20.24 14.86
CA ASP A 147 10.04 -19.50 13.62
C ASP A 147 8.75 -19.44 12.81
N ALA A 148 8.64 -18.43 11.95
CA ALA A 148 7.53 -18.31 11.01
C ALA A 148 8.02 -17.92 9.60
N PHE A 149 7.24 -18.24 8.58
CA PHE A 149 7.51 -17.80 7.23
C PHE A 149 6.26 -17.29 6.51
N TYR A 150 6.51 -16.39 5.54
CA TYR A 150 5.48 -15.75 4.75
C TYR A 150 5.84 -15.75 3.26
N GLU A 151 5.03 -16.37 2.43
CA GLU A 151 5.24 -16.42 0.98
C GLU A 151 4.78 -15.14 0.29
N GLY A 152 3.65 -14.60 0.73
CA GLY A 152 3.09 -13.34 0.22
C GLY A 152 2.83 -13.35 -1.28
N LYS A 153 3.51 -12.42 -1.96
CA LYS A 153 3.52 -12.26 -3.42
C LYS A 153 4.84 -12.73 -4.03
N GLY A 154 5.76 -13.24 -3.21
CA GLY A 154 7.04 -13.76 -3.63
C GLY A 154 6.90 -15.15 -4.25
N GLU A 155 7.95 -15.58 -4.94
CA GLU A 155 8.07 -16.98 -5.38
C GLU A 155 8.35 -17.85 -4.16
N SER A 156 7.44 -18.77 -3.83
CA SER A 156 7.68 -19.72 -2.76
C SER A 156 8.49 -20.89 -3.30
N ASP A 157 9.60 -21.17 -2.63
CA ASP A 157 10.27 -22.45 -2.77
C ASP A 157 9.65 -23.39 -1.73
N SER A 158 8.79 -24.31 -2.18
CA SER A 158 8.14 -25.31 -1.30
C SER A 158 9.15 -26.23 -0.60
N SER A 159 10.42 -26.16 -1.01
CA SER A 159 11.54 -26.97 -0.48
C SER A 159 12.40 -26.22 0.55
N HIS A 160 11.96 -25.08 1.10
CA HIS A 160 12.78 -24.25 1.99
C HIS A 160 13.29 -24.98 3.27
N GLY A 161 12.71 -26.15 3.59
CA GLY A 161 13.19 -27.01 4.68
C GLY A 161 13.08 -26.41 6.09
N LEU A 162 12.39 -25.29 6.25
CA LEU A 162 12.22 -24.62 7.53
C LEU A 162 11.14 -25.33 8.36
N ASP A 163 11.47 -25.70 9.58
CA ASP A 163 10.48 -26.08 10.60
C ASP A 163 9.89 -24.80 11.22
N ALA A 164 8.94 -24.18 10.51
CA ALA A 164 8.42 -22.86 10.81
C ALA A 164 6.91 -22.77 10.53
N ILE A 165 6.22 -21.92 11.28
CA ILE A 165 4.79 -21.69 11.10
C ILE A 165 4.56 -20.89 9.81
N ARG A 166 3.72 -21.42 8.93
CA ARG A 166 3.33 -20.74 7.70
C ARG A 166 2.28 -19.67 7.97
N ILE A 167 2.61 -18.41 7.72
CA ILE A 167 1.66 -17.30 7.67
C ILE A 167 1.25 -17.07 6.21
N THR A 168 -0.05 -16.89 5.97
CA THR A 168 -0.59 -16.65 4.62
C THR A 168 -1.36 -15.34 4.56
N ARG A 169 -1.83 -14.95 3.37
CA ARG A 169 -2.68 -13.75 3.21
C ARG A 169 -4.04 -13.85 3.90
N THR A 170 -4.47 -15.05 4.29
CA THR A 170 -5.77 -15.31 4.91
C THR A 170 -5.67 -15.99 6.26
N TRP A 171 -4.46 -16.30 6.71
CA TRP A 171 -4.21 -16.90 8.02
C TRP A 171 -2.97 -16.27 8.65
N PRO A 172 -3.03 -15.86 9.92
CA PRO A 172 -4.20 -15.91 10.83
C PRO A 172 -5.38 -15.05 10.34
N PRO A 173 -6.64 -15.41 10.68
CA PRO A 173 -7.82 -14.75 10.13
C PRO A 173 -8.03 -13.32 10.63
N THR A 174 -7.46 -12.98 11.79
CA THR A 174 -7.62 -11.64 12.39
C THR A 174 -6.26 -10.99 12.71
N LYS A 175 -6.26 -9.66 12.75
CA LYS A 175 -5.06 -8.90 13.11
C LYS A 175 -4.57 -9.19 14.54
N PRO A 176 -5.43 -9.28 15.57
CA PRO A 176 -4.99 -9.65 16.90
C PRO A 176 -4.30 -11.03 16.98
N GLU A 177 -4.80 -12.02 16.25
CA GLU A 177 -4.18 -13.35 16.18
C GLU A 177 -2.82 -13.30 15.47
N LEU A 178 -2.72 -12.51 14.39
CA LEU A 178 -1.44 -12.28 13.72
C LEU A 178 -0.41 -11.67 14.67
N ILE A 179 -0.77 -10.62 15.40
CA ILE A 179 0.12 -9.98 16.36
C ILE A 179 0.51 -10.95 17.48
N TRP A 180 -0.44 -11.76 17.98
CA TRP A 180 -0.17 -12.77 18.99
C TRP A 180 0.88 -13.79 18.52
N ILE A 181 0.87 -14.17 17.25
CA ILE A 181 1.90 -15.03 16.65
C ILE A 181 3.22 -14.27 16.55
N LEU A 182 3.23 -13.07 15.93
CA LEU A 182 4.44 -12.28 15.67
C LEU A 182 5.21 -11.95 16.97
N ASP A 183 4.50 -11.68 18.08
CA ASP A 183 5.11 -11.46 19.40
C ASP A 183 5.95 -12.65 19.89
N ARG A 184 5.73 -13.86 19.35
CA ARG A 184 6.37 -15.11 19.75
C ARG A 184 7.31 -15.70 18.71
N VAL A 185 7.38 -15.05 17.55
CA VAL A 185 8.29 -15.44 16.48
C VAL A 185 9.71 -15.00 16.82
N GLU A 186 10.66 -15.92 16.75
CA GLU A 186 12.09 -15.63 16.86
C GLU A 186 12.64 -15.17 15.53
N ASN A 187 12.54 -16.02 14.50
CA ASN A 187 12.97 -15.70 13.16
C ASN A 187 11.77 -15.70 12.21
N PHE A 188 11.62 -14.61 11.46
CA PHE A 188 10.56 -14.43 10.45
C PHE A 188 11.17 -14.43 9.06
N TYR A 189 10.84 -15.42 8.25
CA TYR A 189 11.34 -15.59 6.89
C TYR A 189 10.31 -15.14 5.86
N SER A 190 10.64 -14.14 5.04
CA SER A 190 9.73 -13.58 4.05
C SER A 190 10.23 -13.79 2.63
N TYR A 191 9.36 -14.30 1.78
CA TYR A 191 9.56 -14.36 0.31
C TYR A 191 9.02 -13.12 -0.40
N ASP A 192 8.39 -12.19 0.33
CA ASP A 192 7.82 -10.95 -0.20
C ASP A 192 8.55 -9.72 0.36
N ASN A 193 9.51 -9.20 -0.39
CA ASN A 193 10.37 -8.07 0.01
C ASN A 193 9.58 -6.80 0.31
N TYR A 194 8.43 -6.63 -0.34
CA TYR A 194 7.60 -5.42 -0.25
C TYR A 194 6.42 -5.59 0.71
N SER A 195 6.44 -6.61 1.54
CA SER A 195 5.34 -6.85 2.48
C SER A 195 5.45 -5.94 3.71
N ALA A 196 4.37 -5.25 4.03
CA ALA A 196 4.24 -4.53 5.31
C ALA A 196 4.36 -5.46 6.52
N LEU A 197 4.11 -6.77 6.34
CA LEU A 197 4.25 -7.79 7.39
C LEU A 197 5.71 -7.93 7.88
N ASN A 198 6.70 -7.65 7.02
CA ASN A 198 8.10 -7.64 7.41
C ASN A 198 8.37 -6.61 8.50
N LEU A 199 7.82 -5.41 8.32
CA LEU A 199 7.93 -4.35 9.32
C LEU A 199 7.14 -4.67 10.59
N GLU A 200 5.94 -5.26 10.46
CA GLU A 200 5.14 -5.67 11.62
C GLU A 200 5.85 -6.75 12.45
N ALA A 201 6.46 -7.75 11.80
CA ALA A 201 7.26 -8.77 12.48
C ALA A 201 8.47 -8.15 13.21
N HIS A 202 9.18 -7.25 12.53
CA HIS A 202 10.30 -6.51 13.13
C HIS A 202 9.86 -5.69 14.35
N MET A 203 8.74 -4.97 14.28
CA MET A 203 8.20 -4.20 15.41
C MET A 203 7.78 -5.08 16.59
N CYS A 204 7.37 -6.33 16.35
CA CYS A 204 7.09 -7.33 17.37
C CYS A 204 8.36 -8.00 17.93
N GLY A 205 9.55 -7.55 17.51
CA GLY A 205 10.84 -8.04 18.03
C GLY A 205 11.32 -9.34 17.38
N ALA A 206 10.83 -9.72 16.21
CA ALA A 206 11.37 -10.84 15.46
C ALA A 206 12.62 -10.43 14.66
N HIS A 207 13.58 -11.34 14.50
CA HIS A 207 14.62 -11.23 13.47
C HIS A 207 13.99 -11.54 12.12
N VAL A 208 14.00 -10.56 11.21
CA VAL A 208 13.34 -10.70 9.91
C VAL A 208 14.37 -10.96 8.82
N TYR A 209 14.13 -11.98 8.00
CA TYR A 209 14.95 -12.35 6.87
C TYR A 209 14.13 -12.32 5.58
N ILE A 210 14.66 -11.68 4.54
CA ILE A 210 14.04 -11.59 3.22
C ILE A 210 14.79 -12.47 2.25
N ARG A 211 14.05 -13.20 1.40
CA ARG A 211 14.62 -14.03 0.35
C ARG A 211 15.02 -13.18 -0.86
N GLU A 212 16.31 -13.09 -1.14
CA GLU A 212 16.85 -12.40 -2.30
C GLU A 212 17.83 -13.33 -3.04
N SER A 213 17.60 -13.56 -4.34
CA SER A 213 18.52 -14.35 -5.18
C SER A 213 18.94 -15.68 -4.56
N CYS A 214 17.99 -16.40 -3.95
CA CYS A 214 18.21 -17.68 -3.24
C CYS A 214 18.97 -17.59 -1.91
N GLU A 215 19.23 -16.43 -1.39
CA GLU A 215 19.86 -16.21 -0.07
C GLU A 215 18.89 -15.51 0.90
N TRP A 216 19.09 -15.77 2.20
CA TRP A 216 18.38 -15.05 3.25
C TRP A 216 19.22 -13.85 3.70
N LYS A 217 18.66 -12.65 3.59
CA LYS A 217 19.27 -11.41 4.07
C LYS A 217 18.48 -10.85 5.21
N GLU A 218 19.16 -10.40 6.24
CA GLU A 218 18.53 -9.73 7.36
C GLU A 218 17.87 -8.41 6.90
N PHE A 219 16.62 -8.23 7.29
CA PHE A 219 15.83 -7.04 6.98
C PHE A 219 16.07 -5.98 8.05
N THR A 220 16.61 -4.86 7.62
CA THR A 220 16.72 -3.65 8.46
C THR A 220 15.84 -2.57 7.83
N PRO A 221 14.70 -2.23 8.46
CA PRO A 221 13.80 -1.23 7.89
C PRO A 221 14.44 0.16 7.89
N ASP A 222 14.41 0.85 6.76
CA ASP A 222 14.73 2.27 6.71
C ASP A 222 13.50 3.08 7.14
N ARG A 223 13.69 3.98 8.13
CA ARG A 223 12.66 4.90 8.63
C ARG A 223 11.30 4.24 8.89
N PRO A 224 11.23 3.22 9.75
CA PRO A 224 10.00 2.47 10.01
C PRO A 224 8.84 3.35 10.49
N GLU A 225 9.13 4.48 11.16
CA GLU A 225 8.14 5.45 11.62
C GLU A 225 7.30 6.07 10.48
N ARG A 226 7.81 6.09 9.26
CA ARG A 226 7.08 6.65 8.09
C ARG A 226 5.88 5.80 7.71
N HIS A 227 5.91 4.51 8.02
CA HIS A 227 4.84 3.56 7.72
C HIS A 227 3.78 3.49 8.83
N LEU A 228 4.07 4.06 10.01
CA LEU A 228 3.12 4.12 11.11
C LEU A 228 2.08 5.21 10.87
N TYR A 229 0.82 4.89 11.14
CA TYR A 229 -0.28 5.85 11.01
C TYR A 229 -0.05 7.08 11.90
N ASN A 230 -0.01 8.24 11.28
CA ASN A 230 0.11 9.54 11.94
C ASN A 230 -0.73 10.57 11.17
N PRO A 231 -1.95 10.89 11.67
CA PRO A 231 -2.91 11.68 10.91
C PRO A 231 -2.43 13.10 10.57
N GLU A 232 -1.60 13.73 11.40
CA GLU A 232 -1.08 15.09 11.13
C GLU A 232 -0.02 15.08 10.04
N ARG A 233 0.98 14.20 10.18
CA ARG A 233 2.03 14.02 9.18
C ARG A 233 1.44 13.58 7.84
N ASP A 234 0.54 12.60 7.86
CA ASP A 234 -0.05 12.01 6.66
C ASP A 234 -0.94 13.04 5.94
N ARG A 235 -1.72 13.83 6.69
CA ARG A 235 -2.49 14.95 6.14
C ARG A 235 -1.59 16.01 5.48
N ALA A 236 -0.44 16.34 6.08
CA ALA A 236 0.52 17.27 5.50
C ALA A 236 1.17 16.70 4.22
N ALA A 237 1.45 15.40 4.16
CA ALA A 237 1.96 14.74 2.96
C ALA A 237 0.92 14.79 1.82
N VAL A 238 -0.34 14.49 2.11
CA VAL A 238 -1.43 14.58 1.13
C VAL A 238 -1.63 16.01 0.64
N ALA A 239 -1.56 17.00 1.52
CA ALA A 239 -1.67 18.42 1.12
C ALA A 239 -0.54 18.83 0.14
N ARG A 240 0.70 18.36 0.35
CA ARG A 240 1.80 18.59 -0.59
C ARG A 240 1.55 17.91 -1.95
N ALA A 241 1.08 16.67 -1.94
CA ALA A 241 0.74 15.96 -3.18
C ALA A 241 -0.35 16.70 -3.97
N VAL A 242 -1.37 17.20 -3.29
CA VAL A 242 -2.43 17.99 -3.93
C VAL A 242 -1.89 19.27 -4.55
N ALA A 243 -0.98 19.99 -3.86
CA ALA A 243 -0.36 21.20 -4.42
C ALA A 243 0.42 20.92 -5.73
N ILE A 244 1.09 19.77 -5.82
CA ILE A 244 1.76 19.32 -7.05
C ILE A 244 0.73 19.09 -8.17
N ILE A 245 -0.38 18.41 -7.85
CA ILE A 245 -1.45 18.14 -8.81
C ILE A 245 -2.09 19.46 -9.28
N GLU A 246 -2.42 20.37 -8.37
CA GLU A 246 -3.02 21.67 -8.72
C GLU A 246 -2.09 22.50 -9.62
N ALA A 247 -0.77 22.47 -9.38
CA ALA A 247 0.20 23.15 -10.23
C ALA A 247 0.29 22.55 -11.65
N ALA A 248 0.14 21.24 -11.78
CA ALA A 248 0.16 20.57 -13.08
C ALA A 248 -1.14 20.74 -13.89
N LEU A 249 -2.24 21.16 -13.25
CA LEU A 249 -3.54 21.40 -13.91
C LEU A 249 -3.70 22.84 -14.42
N THR A 250 -2.77 23.74 -14.10
CA THR A 250 -2.79 25.16 -14.53
C THR A 250 -2.00 25.37 -15.79
#